data_f46f733a01d214a2d3ba6685d2e04ee8
#
_entry.id   f46f733a01d214a2d3ba6685d2e04ee8
#
_cell.length_a   1.000
_cell.length_b   1.000
_cell.length_c   1.000
_cell.angle_alpha   90.00
_cell.angle_beta   90.00
_cell.angle_gamma   90.00
#
_symmetry.space_group_name_H-M   'P 1'
#
loop_
_entity.id
_entity.type
_entity.pdbx_description
1 polymer ?
#
loop_
_entity_poly.entity_id
_entity_poly.type
_entity_poly.pdbx_seq_one_letter_code
_entity_poly.pdbx_strand_id
1 'polypeptide(L)'
;ISLIFGLSLEAYLGAIISALLIKTAYEILRDTISKLLGSRPSLELTNEIYDVVRGFEGVIGAYDLMFHDYGPDKMVGSIHIEVAESTTAAQIDALTRRIQNAVFAKFNIILDTVGIYAFNKNDPRAAEIREHIKQMALSHEFVSQIHGFYLDEEKHSISFDVIVDFAAPDMEATFRAVCKQVRAAYPNYTLIITRDSDYSG
;
A
#
# COMPACT_ATOMS: atom_id res chain seq x y z
N ILE A 1 -29.46 -54.26 4.92
CA ILE A 1 -28.16 -54.13 5.60
C ILE A 1 -28.34 -53.53 7.00
N SER A 2 -29.25 -52.57 7.22
CA SER A 2 -29.49 -51.96 8.53
C SER A 2 -30.06 -52.97 9.58
N LEU A 3 -30.77 -53.96 9.12
CA LEU A 3 -31.37 -55.01 9.97
C LEU A 3 -30.38 -56.05 10.51
N ILE A 4 -29.18 -56.17 9.94
CA ILE A 4 -28.19 -57.19 10.32
C ILE A 4 -27.08 -56.62 11.21
N PHE A 5 -26.74 -55.31 11.09
CA PHE A 5 -25.62 -54.70 11.80
C PHE A 5 -26.02 -53.53 12.74
N GLY A 6 -27.29 -53.15 12.82
CA GLY A 6 -27.75 -52.05 13.68
C GLY A 6 -27.21 -50.64 13.25
N LEU A 7 -26.57 -50.57 12.10
CA LEU A 7 -25.96 -49.35 11.58
C LEU A 7 -26.84 -48.77 10.47
N SER A 8 -27.36 -47.57 10.64
CA SER A 8 -28.09 -46.86 9.59
C SER A 8 -27.10 -46.22 8.62
N LEU A 9 -26.89 -46.83 7.44
CA LEU A 9 -26.04 -46.29 6.36
C LEU A 9 -26.42 -44.86 6.02
N GLU A 10 -27.72 -44.54 6.08
CA GLU A 10 -28.31 -43.23 5.87
C GLU A 10 -27.75 -42.17 6.83
N ALA A 11 -27.59 -42.52 8.12
CA ALA A 11 -27.04 -41.59 9.10
C ALA A 11 -25.57 -41.25 8.83
N TYR A 12 -24.76 -42.23 8.42
CA TYR A 12 -23.36 -42.01 8.07
C TYR A 12 -23.24 -41.18 6.77
N LEU A 13 -24.04 -41.48 5.74
CA LEU A 13 -24.09 -40.69 4.53
C LEU A 13 -24.55 -39.25 4.80
N GLY A 14 -25.56 -39.09 5.66
CA GLY A 14 -26.02 -37.77 6.08
C GLY A 14 -24.93 -36.99 6.83
N ALA A 15 -24.18 -37.63 7.73
CA ALA A 15 -23.08 -37.01 8.44
C ALA A 15 -21.94 -36.58 7.46
N ILE A 16 -21.56 -37.41 6.49
CA ILE A 16 -20.55 -37.08 5.50
C ILE A 16 -20.99 -35.90 4.65
N ILE A 17 -22.23 -35.91 4.14
CA ILE A 17 -22.77 -34.81 3.33
C ILE A 17 -22.81 -33.54 4.16
N SER A 18 -23.25 -33.59 5.42
CA SER A 18 -23.27 -32.42 6.30
C SER A 18 -21.88 -31.86 6.53
N ALA A 19 -20.87 -32.71 6.74
CA ALA A 19 -19.49 -32.28 6.91
C ALA A 19 -18.95 -31.58 5.65
N LEU A 20 -19.26 -32.12 4.46
CA LEU A 20 -18.89 -31.51 3.18
C LEU A 20 -19.55 -30.13 2.99
N LEU A 21 -20.86 -30.04 3.30
CA LEU A 21 -21.59 -28.78 3.21
C LEU A 21 -21.06 -27.72 4.16
N ILE A 22 -20.73 -28.10 5.41
CA ILE A 22 -20.12 -27.20 6.40
C ILE A 22 -18.75 -26.71 5.90
N LYS A 23 -17.92 -27.62 5.37
CA LYS A 23 -16.62 -27.24 4.80
C LYS A 23 -16.79 -26.23 3.65
N THR A 24 -17.66 -26.52 2.69
CA THR A 24 -17.91 -25.62 1.54
C THR A 24 -18.46 -24.27 1.99
N ALA A 25 -19.40 -24.25 2.94
CA ALA A 25 -19.93 -23.01 3.51
C ALA A 25 -18.84 -22.17 4.19
N TYR A 26 -17.95 -22.82 4.94
CA TYR A 26 -16.81 -22.16 5.57
C TYR A 26 -15.85 -21.57 4.53
N GLU A 27 -15.51 -22.30 3.48
CA GLU A 27 -14.65 -21.83 2.38
C GLU A 27 -15.26 -20.61 1.69
N ILE A 28 -16.54 -20.66 1.32
CA ILE A 28 -17.26 -19.55 0.70
C ILE A 28 -17.27 -18.31 1.63
N LEU A 29 -17.57 -18.52 2.92
CA LEU A 29 -17.61 -17.43 3.88
C LEU A 29 -16.24 -16.78 4.05
N ARG A 30 -15.19 -17.58 4.20
CA ARG A 30 -13.80 -17.12 4.29
C ARG A 30 -13.39 -16.31 3.07
N ASP A 31 -13.67 -16.83 1.86
CA ASP A 31 -13.31 -16.17 0.61
C ASP A 31 -14.09 -14.86 0.43
N THR A 32 -15.36 -14.84 0.82
CA THR A 32 -16.19 -13.63 0.75
C THR A 32 -15.68 -12.58 1.73
N ILE A 33 -15.36 -12.96 2.98
CA ILE A 33 -14.81 -12.04 3.97
C ILE A 33 -13.44 -11.52 3.51
N SER A 34 -12.57 -12.38 2.97
CA SER A 34 -11.27 -11.98 2.44
C SER A 34 -11.40 -10.92 1.34
N LYS A 35 -12.37 -11.10 0.42
CA LYS A 35 -12.65 -10.10 -0.63
C LYS A 35 -13.19 -8.79 -0.09
N LEU A 36 -14.04 -8.83 0.95
CA LEU A 36 -14.60 -7.64 1.58
C LEU A 36 -13.56 -6.86 2.40
N LEU A 37 -12.61 -7.56 3.02
CA LEU A 37 -11.52 -6.94 3.77
C LEU A 37 -10.39 -6.41 2.88
N GLY A 38 -10.45 -6.68 1.57
CA GLY A 38 -9.39 -6.42 0.62
C GLY A 38 -8.38 -7.58 0.61
N SER A 39 -8.41 -8.39 -0.42
CA SER A 39 -7.34 -9.36 -0.66
C SER A 39 -6.09 -8.60 -1.09
N ARG A 40 -4.96 -8.88 -0.45
CA ARG A 40 -3.68 -8.37 -0.97
C ARG A 40 -3.47 -8.94 -2.37
N PRO A 41 -3.15 -8.10 -3.37
CA PRO A 41 -2.77 -8.59 -4.68
C PRO A 41 -1.51 -9.44 -4.55
N SER A 42 -1.23 -10.26 -5.55
CA SER A 42 0.03 -10.99 -5.57
C SER A 42 1.21 -10.00 -5.65
N LEU A 43 2.30 -10.29 -4.95
CA LEU A 43 3.53 -9.49 -5.03
C LEU A 43 4.02 -9.32 -6.48
N GLU A 44 3.79 -10.33 -7.32
CA GLU A 44 4.14 -10.28 -8.75
C GLU A 44 3.35 -9.18 -9.47
N LEU A 45 2.02 -9.15 -9.33
CA LEU A 45 1.17 -8.13 -9.92
C LEU A 45 1.51 -6.73 -9.41
N THR A 46 1.74 -6.59 -8.11
CA THR A 46 2.16 -5.34 -7.47
C THR A 46 3.45 -4.81 -8.10
N ASN A 47 4.47 -5.66 -8.19
CA ASN A 47 5.76 -5.29 -8.77
C ASN A 47 5.65 -4.93 -10.26
N GLU A 48 4.88 -5.69 -11.05
CA GLU A 48 4.67 -5.38 -12.46
C GLU A 48 3.99 -4.01 -12.67
N ILE A 49 3.05 -3.63 -11.82
CA ILE A 49 2.40 -2.32 -11.89
C ILE A 49 3.38 -1.22 -11.52
N TYR A 50 4.16 -1.40 -10.45
CA TYR A 50 5.21 -0.45 -10.10
C TYR A 50 6.23 -0.26 -11.23
N ASP A 51 6.64 -1.34 -11.89
CA ASP A 51 7.58 -1.27 -13.02
C ASP A 51 7.01 -0.49 -14.20
N VAL A 52 5.72 -0.73 -14.52
CA VAL A 52 5.03 0.04 -15.56
C VAL A 52 4.96 1.52 -15.19
N VAL A 53 4.56 1.85 -13.97
CA VAL A 53 4.39 3.24 -13.52
C VAL A 53 5.75 3.97 -13.45
N ARG A 54 6.77 3.33 -12.90
CA ARG A 54 8.14 3.88 -12.83
C ARG A 54 8.80 4.06 -14.20
N GLY A 55 8.33 3.34 -15.22
CA GLY A 55 8.81 3.49 -16.60
C GLY A 55 8.37 4.77 -17.30
N PHE A 56 7.43 5.54 -16.72
CA PHE A 56 6.99 6.80 -17.32
C PHE A 56 8.00 7.93 -17.08
N GLU A 57 8.35 8.65 -18.13
CA GLU A 57 9.13 9.87 -18.02
C GLU A 57 8.41 10.89 -17.12
N GLY A 58 9.11 11.42 -16.13
CA GLY A 58 8.59 12.35 -15.15
C GLY A 58 8.21 11.69 -13.81
N VAL A 59 8.10 10.37 -13.73
CA VAL A 59 7.94 9.62 -12.48
C VAL A 59 9.30 9.38 -11.85
N ILE A 60 9.48 9.82 -10.61
CA ILE A 60 10.71 9.64 -9.82
C ILE A 60 10.58 8.41 -8.91
N GLY A 61 9.39 8.21 -8.35
CA GLY A 61 9.04 7.08 -7.49
C GLY A 61 7.57 6.72 -7.61
N ALA A 62 7.20 5.52 -7.17
CA ALA A 62 5.80 5.07 -7.10
C ALA A 62 5.61 4.27 -5.81
N TYR A 63 4.54 4.59 -5.05
CA TYR A 63 4.26 4.13 -3.68
C TYR A 63 2.77 3.92 -3.46
N ASP A 64 2.41 3.31 -2.35
CA ASP A 64 1.05 3.24 -1.79
C ASP A 64 0.03 2.65 -2.77
N LEU A 65 0.45 1.58 -3.46
CA LEU A 65 -0.46 0.88 -4.36
C LEU A 65 -1.49 0.11 -3.55
N MET A 66 -2.75 0.49 -3.69
CA MET A 66 -3.88 -0.15 -3.03
C MET A 66 -4.89 -0.64 -4.06
N PHE A 67 -5.57 -1.75 -3.75
CA PHE A 67 -6.62 -2.31 -4.58
C PHE A 67 -7.89 -2.62 -3.81
N HIS A 68 -9.00 -2.44 -4.50
CA HIS A 68 -10.33 -2.85 -4.07
C HIS A 68 -10.95 -3.76 -5.14
N ASP A 69 -11.32 -4.96 -4.73
CA ASP A 69 -12.00 -5.93 -5.59
C ASP A 69 -13.52 -5.70 -5.48
N TYR A 70 -14.11 -5.25 -6.56
CA TYR A 70 -15.57 -5.03 -6.67
C TYR A 70 -16.29 -6.17 -7.41
N GLY A 71 -15.68 -7.32 -7.52
CA GLY A 71 -16.25 -8.51 -8.13
C GLY A 71 -15.56 -8.93 -9.43
N PRO A 72 -16.14 -9.88 -10.18
CA PRO A 72 -15.50 -10.44 -11.36
C PRO A 72 -15.07 -9.35 -12.34
N ASP A 73 -13.78 -9.36 -12.67
CA ASP A 73 -13.15 -8.46 -13.65
C ASP A 73 -13.25 -6.95 -13.33
N LYS A 74 -13.53 -6.58 -12.07
CA LYS A 74 -13.62 -5.18 -11.65
C LYS A 74 -12.71 -4.87 -10.46
N MET A 75 -11.45 -4.65 -10.76
CA MET A 75 -10.47 -4.18 -9.79
C MET A 75 -10.25 -2.68 -9.95
N VAL A 76 -10.33 -1.95 -8.84
CA VAL A 76 -10.09 -0.52 -8.76
C VAL A 76 -8.94 -0.29 -7.81
N GLY A 77 -8.04 0.64 -8.12
CA GLY A 77 -6.89 0.91 -7.27
C GLY A 77 -6.51 2.38 -7.23
N SER A 78 -5.63 2.69 -6.29
CA SER A 78 -4.96 3.97 -6.18
C SER A 78 -3.46 3.76 -6.06
N ILE A 79 -2.68 4.74 -6.50
CA ILE A 79 -1.22 4.76 -6.40
C ILE A 79 -0.75 6.19 -6.16
N HIS A 80 0.37 6.36 -5.44
CA HIS A 80 1.06 7.64 -5.38
C HIS A 80 2.31 7.61 -6.26
N ILE A 81 2.59 8.74 -6.93
CA ILE A 81 3.82 8.92 -7.69
C ILE A 81 4.58 10.15 -7.20
N GLU A 82 5.89 10.06 -7.16
CA GLU A 82 6.76 11.22 -6.97
C GLU A 82 7.08 11.89 -8.31
N VAL A 83 6.90 13.21 -8.36
CA VAL A 83 7.26 14.05 -9.52
C VAL A 83 8.06 15.24 -9.04
N ALA A 84 8.85 15.86 -9.93
CA ALA A 84 9.60 17.05 -9.58
C ALA A 84 8.65 18.19 -9.13
N GLU A 85 9.05 18.98 -8.14
CA GLU A 85 8.30 20.14 -7.61
C GLU A 85 7.98 21.18 -8.70
N SER A 86 8.76 21.21 -9.75
CA SER A 86 8.56 22.11 -10.90
C SER A 86 7.53 21.62 -11.92
N THR A 87 6.95 20.41 -11.71
CA THR A 87 5.97 19.84 -12.65
C THR A 87 4.65 20.59 -12.54
N THR A 88 4.17 21.09 -13.68
CA THR A 88 2.92 21.87 -13.72
C THR A 88 1.69 20.99 -13.60
N ALA A 89 0.56 21.55 -13.16
CA ALA A 89 -0.71 20.83 -13.08
C ALA A 89 -1.15 20.20 -14.41
N ALA A 90 -0.87 20.88 -15.55
CA ALA A 90 -1.17 20.34 -16.87
C ALA A 90 -0.31 19.11 -17.22
N GLN A 91 0.96 19.12 -16.82
CA GLN A 91 1.86 17.98 -17.01
C GLN A 91 1.46 16.81 -16.11
N ILE A 92 1.05 17.10 -14.86
CA ILE A 92 0.52 16.08 -13.93
C ILE A 92 -0.74 15.43 -14.51
N ASP A 93 -1.73 16.22 -14.97
CA ASP A 93 -2.96 15.68 -15.57
C ASP A 93 -2.65 14.78 -16.77
N ALA A 94 -1.77 15.22 -17.67
CA ALA A 94 -1.37 14.42 -18.83
C ALA A 94 -0.64 13.13 -18.43
N LEU A 95 0.24 13.19 -17.42
CA LEU A 95 0.99 12.03 -16.93
C LEU A 95 0.07 11.01 -16.26
N THR A 96 -0.81 11.46 -15.35
CA THR A 96 -1.73 10.58 -14.63
C THR A 96 -2.68 9.85 -15.56
N ARG A 97 -3.23 10.54 -16.59
CA ARG A 97 -4.07 9.90 -17.63
C ARG A 97 -3.31 8.83 -18.41
N ARG A 98 -2.04 9.08 -18.75
CA ARG A 98 -1.21 8.09 -19.45
C ARG A 98 -0.96 6.86 -18.60
N ILE A 99 -0.67 7.04 -17.30
CA ILE A 99 -0.48 5.95 -16.34
C ILE A 99 -1.76 5.15 -16.19
N GLN A 100 -2.90 5.80 -15.95
CA GLN A 100 -4.21 5.15 -15.81
C GLN A 100 -4.54 4.30 -17.04
N ASN A 101 -4.37 4.85 -18.25
CA ASN A 101 -4.63 4.13 -19.49
C ASN A 101 -3.69 2.93 -19.68
N ALA A 102 -2.40 3.06 -19.34
CA ALA A 102 -1.44 1.98 -19.49
C ALA A 102 -1.70 0.83 -18.50
N VAL A 103 -2.02 1.14 -17.25
CA VAL A 103 -2.38 0.15 -16.24
C VAL A 103 -3.67 -0.55 -16.63
N PHE A 104 -4.68 0.19 -17.07
CA PHE A 104 -5.93 -0.41 -17.54
C PHE A 104 -5.72 -1.33 -18.76
N ALA A 105 -4.95 -0.88 -19.75
CA ALA A 105 -4.71 -1.65 -20.96
C ALA A 105 -3.93 -2.96 -20.71
N LYS A 106 -2.99 -2.95 -19.75
CA LYS A 106 -2.15 -4.12 -19.45
C LYS A 106 -2.79 -5.08 -18.43
N PHE A 107 -3.44 -4.54 -17.41
CA PHE A 107 -3.88 -5.33 -16.25
C PHE A 107 -5.40 -5.38 -16.06
N ASN A 108 -6.17 -4.62 -16.84
CA ASN A 108 -7.62 -4.44 -16.66
C ASN A 108 -7.98 -3.88 -15.26
N ILE A 109 -7.10 -3.05 -14.69
CA ILE A 109 -7.26 -2.40 -13.39
C ILE A 109 -7.54 -0.92 -13.62
N ILE A 110 -8.58 -0.40 -12.99
CA ILE A 110 -8.93 1.01 -13.02
C ILE A 110 -8.17 1.71 -11.89
N LEU A 111 -7.18 2.53 -12.22
CA LEU A 111 -6.62 3.45 -11.23
C LEU A 111 -7.53 4.69 -11.16
N ASP A 112 -8.39 4.75 -10.14
CA ASP A 112 -9.29 5.89 -9.92
C ASP A 112 -8.55 7.12 -9.39
N THR A 113 -7.48 6.89 -8.64
CA THR A 113 -6.64 7.95 -8.07
C THR A 113 -5.16 7.69 -8.35
N VAL A 114 -4.49 8.71 -8.87
CA VAL A 114 -3.02 8.81 -8.89
C VAL A 114 -2.65 10.01 -8.03
N GLY A 115 -2.29 9.73 -6.77
CA GLY A 115 -1.82 10.75 -5.82
C GLY A 115 -0.43 11.27 -6.22
N ILE A 116 -0.11 12.48 -5.78
CA ILE A 116 1.14 13.16 -6.17
C ILE A 116 1.93 13.53 -4.94
N TYR A 117 3.17 13.05 -4.87
CA TYR A 117 4.21 13.56 -3.99
C TYR A 117 5.13 14.50 -4.78
N ALA A 118 5.32 15.71 -4.26
CA ALA A 118 6.31 16.61 -4.79
C ALA A 118 7.71 16.16 -4.34
N PHE A 119 8.70 16.29 -5.20
CA PHE A 119 10.09 15.91 -4.94
C PHE A 119 11.03 17.06 -5.24
N ASN A 120 11.88 17.44 -4.27
CA ASN A 120 12.92 18.46 -4.44
C ASN A 120 14.05 17.91 -5.31
N LYS A 121 13.88 17.99 -6.64
CA LYS A 121 14.78 17.32 -7.59
C LYS A 121 16.19 17.92 -7.62
N ASN A 122 16.27 19.25 -7.52
CA ASN A 122 17.51 19.99 -7.74
C ASN A 122 18.01 20.72 -6.46
N ASP A 123 17.54 20.32 -5.30
CA ASP A 123 17.93 20.90 -4.02
C ASP A 123 18.88 19.95 -3.24
N PRO A 124 20.21 20.24 -3.21
CA PRO A 124 21.17 19.41 -2.49
C PRO A 124 20.90 19.38 -0.98
N ARG A 125 20.36 20.46 -0.41
CA ARG A 125 20.02 20.53 1.01
C ARG A 125 18.83 19.62 1.35
N ALA A 126 17.80 19.65 0.49
CA ALA A 126 16.67 18.74 0.64
C ALA A 126 17.12 17.27 0.53
N ALA A 127 18.05 16.97 -0.37
CA ALA A 127 18.62 15.63 -0.53
C ALA A 127 19.39 15.18 0.73
N GLU A 128 20.21 16.06 1.33
CA GLU A 128 20.95 15.79 2.57
C GLU A 128 20.00 15.54 3.75
N ILE A 129 19.03 16.44 3.94
CA ILE A 129 18.04 16.32 5.02
C ILE A 129 17.21 15.04 4.86
N ARG A 130 16.77 14.72 3.63
CA ARG A 130 16.04 13.49 3.33
C ARG A 130 16.83 12.24 3.70
N GLU A 131 18.10 12.18 3.29
CA GLU A 131 18.94 11.02 3.58
C GLU A 131 19.19 10.88 5.09
N HIS A 132 19.41 11.99 5.80
CA HIS A 132 19.57 11.97 7.24
C HIS A 132 18.30 11.50 7.96
N ILE A 133 17.12 12.02 7.57
CA ILE A 133 15.83 11.57 8.13
C ILE A 133 15.59 10.11 7.83
N LYS A 134 15.89 9.66 6.60
CA LYS A 134 15.78 8.26 6.22
C LYS A 134 16.62 7.35 7.09
N GLN A 135 17.87 7.70 7.34
CA GLN A 135 18.77 6.94 8.21
C GLN A 135 18.24 6.89 9.65
N MET A 136 17.76 8.02 10.18
CA MET A 136 17.15 8.06 11.50
C MET A 136 15.90 7.16 11.58
N ALA A 137 15.00 7.26 10.61
CA ALA A 137 13.77 6.47 10.60
C ALA A 137 14.06 4.97 10.49
N LEU A 138 14.93 4.56 9.55
CA LEU A 138 15.33 3.17 9.35
C LEU A 138 16.19 2.59 10.49
N SER A 139 16.67 3.39 11.42
CA SER A 139 17.35 2.90 12.64
C SER A 139 16.37 2.32 13.66
N HIS A 140 15.08 2.58 13.52
CA HIS A 140 14.04 1.98 14.35
C HIS A 140 13.63 0.62 13.81
N GLU A 141 13.58 -0.37 14.69
CA GLU A 141 13.01 -1.68 14.35
C GLU A 141 11.56 -1.52 13.88
N PHE A 142 11.13 -2.30 12.91
CA PHE A 142 9.82 -2.24 12.27
C PHE A 142 9.52 -0.99 11.43
N VAL A 143 10.50 -0.13 11.15
CA VAL A 143 10.37 0.91 10.12
C VAL A 143 11.03 0.42 8.85
N SER A 144 10.24 0.23 7.80
CA SER A 144 10.71 -0.35 6.54
C SER A 144 11.07 0.70 5.49
N GLN A 145 10.38 1.84 5.50
CA GLN A 145 10.54 2.86 4.46
C GLN A 145 10.08 4.24 4.92
N ILE A 146 10.62 5.28 4.28
CA ILE A 146 10.00 6.61 4.20
C ILE A 146 9.76 6.98 2.73
N HIS A 147 8.70 7.72 2.45
CA HIS A 147 8.41 8.26 1.13
C HIS A 147 7.66 9.59 1.21
N GLY A 148 7.38 10.23 0.06
CA GLY A 148 6.69 11.51 0.05
C GLY A 148 7.47 12.64 0.74
N PHE A 149 8.80 12.53 0.82
CA PHE A 149 9.61 13.58 1.45
C PHE A 149 9.59 14.85 0.63
N TYR A 150 9.22 15.96 1.28
CA TYR A 150 9.27 17.30 0.70
C TYR A 150 9.76 18.33 1.72
N LEU A 151 10.73 19.14 1.33
CA LEU A 151 11.23 20.29 2.08
C LEU A 151 10.64 21.57 1.49
N ASP A 152 9.92 22.34 2.28
CA ASP A 152 9.47 23.70 1.95
C ASP A 152 10.26 24.69 2.78
N GLU A 153 11.30 25.28 2.15
CA GLU A 153 12.18 26.25 2.83
C GLU A 153 11.46 27.57 3.12
N GLU A 154 10.48 27.97 2.30
CA GLU A 154 9.75 29.22 2.53
C GLU A 154 8.86 29.10 3.77
N LYS A 155 8.24 27.96 3.97
CA LYS A 155 7.38 27.70 5.15
C LYS A 155 8.15 27.09 6.32
N HIS A 156 9.44 26.81 6.15
CA HIS A 156 10.24 26.06 7.13
C HIS A 156 9.51 24.77 7.56
N SER A 157 9.10 23.96 6.58
CA SER A 157 8.39 22.73 6.86
C SER A 157 9.01 21.53 6.14
N ILE A 158 8.95 20.37 6.80
CA ILE A 158 9.36 19.08 6.26
C ILE A 158 8.15 18.15 6.37
N SER A 159 7.77 17.53 5.25
CA SER A 159 6.73 16.51 5.20
C SER A 159 7.29 15.19 4.70
N PHE A 160 6.83 14.09 5.24
CA PHE A 160 7.11 12.74 4.75
C PHE A 160 6.21 11.71 5.45
N ASP A 161 6.11 10.54 4.84
CA ASP A 161 5.37 9.42 5.36
C ASP A 161 6.33 8.32 5.82
N VAL A 162 5.98 7.63 6.92
CA VAL A 162 6.77 6.57 7.55
C VAL A 162 5.98 5.28 7.50
N ILE A 163 6.52 4.26 6.85
CA ILE A 163 5.93 2.93 6.88
C ILE A 163 6.42 2.18 8.12
N VAL A 164 5.46 1.83 8.97
CA VAL A 164 5.68 0.96 10.13
C VAL A 164 5.06 -0.40 9.84
N ASP A 165 5.87 -1.45 9.95
CA ASP A 165 5.45 -2.83 9.71
C ASP A 165 4.35 -3.26 10.69
N PHE A 166 3.38 -4.04 10.20
CA PHE A 166 2.31 -4.65 11.00
C PHE A 166 2.82 -5.62 12.06
N ALA A 167 4.05 -6.13 11.93
CA ALA A 167 4.70 -6.97 12.93
C ALA A 167 5.14 -6.18 14.18
N ALA A 168 5.12 -4.84 14.15
CA ALA A 168 5.45 -4.03 15.30
C ALA A 168 4.47 -4.29 16.45
N PRO A 169 4.96 -4.58 17.68
CA PRO A 169 4.11 -4.80 18.85
C PRO A 169 3.22 -3.60 19.19
N ASP A 170 3.71 -2.39 18.93
CA ASP A 170 3.00 -1.11 19.05
C ASP A 170 3.48 -0.17 17.94
N MET A 171 2.76 -0.18 16.82
CA MET A 171 3.07 0.67 15.66
C MET A 171 3.03 2.16 16.02
N GLU A 172 2.12 2.56 16.91
CA GLU A 172 1.97 3.95 17.32
C GLU A 172 3.15 4.41 18.21
N ALA A 173 3.65 3.55 19.09
CA ALA A 173 4.83 3.84 19.88
C ALA A 173 6.09 3.95 19.01
N THR A 174 6.26 3.06 18.03
CA THR A 174 7.34 3.11 17.05
C THR A 174 7.29 4.40 16.25
N PHE A 175 6.14 4.76 15.72
CA PHE A 175 5.94 6.00 14.97
C PHE A 175 6.26 7.24 15.82
N ARG A 176 5.76 7.30 17.07
CA ARG A 176 6.07 8.42 18.00
C ARG A 176 7.55 8.52 18.30
N ALA A 177 8.28 7.41 18.38
CA ALA A 177 9.73 7.40 18.60
C ALA A 177 10.47 8.04 17.43
N VAL A 178 10.12 7.69 16.18
CA VAL A 178 10.64 8.34 14.96
C VAL A 178 10.35 9.83 14.98
N CYS A 179 9.09 10.22 15.21
CA CYS A 179 8.69 11.64 15.25
C CYS A 179 9.48 12.42 16.30
N LYS A 180 9.72 11.85 17.49
CA LYS A 180 10.50 12.47 18.55
C LYS A 180 11.96 12.68 18.15
N GLN A 181 12.57 11.71 17.52
CA GLN A 181 13.96 11.77 17.07
C GLN A 181 14.13 12.84 15.97
N VAL A 182 13.27 12.83 14.96
CA VAL A 182 13.31 13.81 13.86
C VAL A 182 13.07 15.22 14.39
N ARG A 183 12.10 15.40 15.31
CA ARG A 183 11.83 16.72 15.94
C ARG A 183 13.01 17.26 16.73
N ALA A 184 13.76 16.39 17.40
CA ALA A 184 14.97 16.79 18.13
C ALA A 184 16.10 17.21 17.18
N ALA A 185 16.20 16.58 16.00
CA ALA A 185 17.21 16.90 14.99
C ALA A 185 16.87 18.17 14.20
N TYR A 186 15.57 18.45 13.98
CA TYR A 186 15.09 19.57 13.18
C TYR A 186 14.10 20.47 13.93
N PRO A 187 14.54 21.10 15.07
CA PRO A 187 13.63 21.87 15.93
C PRO A 187 13.07 23.14 15.29
N ASN A 188 13.75 23.64 14.24
CA ASN A 188 13.38 24.89 13.56
C ASN A 188 12.39 24.67 12.40
N TYR A 189 12.02 23.42 12.13
CA TYR A 189 11.06 23.07 11.06
C TYR A 189 9.72 22.63 11.66
N THR A 190 8.65 23.00 10.97
CA THR A 190 7.33 22.40 11.17
C THR A 190 7.33 21.02 10.53
N LEU A 191 7.14 19.97 11.33
CA LEU A 191 7.14 18.59 10.84
C LEU A 191 5.70 18.10 10.60
N ILE A 192 5.45 17.65 9.37
CA ILE A 192 4.21 17.02 8.92
C ILE A 192 4.58 15.56 8.60
N ILE A 193 4.45 14.70 9.60
CA ILE A 193 4.83 13.30 9.47
C ILE A 193 3.57 12.44 9.56
N THR A 194 3.33 11.63 8.55
CA THR A 194 2.20 10.70 8.50
C THR A 194 2.70 9.29 8.79
N ARG A 195 1.94 8.54 9.60
CA ARG A 195 2.16 7.11 9.69
C ARG A 195 1.41 6.43 8.56
N ASP A 196 2.11 5.66 7.79
CA ASP A 196 1.54 4.85 6.74
C ASP A 196 1.78 3.36 6.99
N SER A 197 1.13 2.51 6.22
CA SER A 197 1.21 1.07 6.33
C SER A 197 1.36 0.49 4.92
N ASP A 198 2.30 -0.44 4.76
CA ASP A 198 2.47 -1.12 3.48
C ASP A 198 1.34 -2.12 3.26
N TYR A 199 0.44 -1.78 2.35
CA TYR A 199 -0.66 -2.66 1.91
C TYR A 199 -0.30 -3.45 0.66
N SER A 200 0.86 -3.20 0.06
CA SER A 200 1.25 -3.75 -1.24
C SER A 200 2.14 -5.00 -1.13
N GLY A 201 2.70 -5.30 0.04
CA GLY A 201 3.63 -6.42 0.19
C GLY A 201 3.65 -7.10 1.53
#